data_2e8de369b7150e3a6204353333a9c5ae
#
_entry.id   2e8de369b7150e3a6204353333a9c5ae
#
_cell.length_a   1.000
_cell.length_b   1.000
_cell.length_c   1.000
_cell.angle_alpha   90.00
_cell.angle_beta   90.00
_cell.angle_gamma   90.00
#
_symmetry.space_group_name_H-M   'P 1'
#
loop_
_entity.id
_entity.type
_entity.pdbx_description
1 polymer ?
#
loop_
_entity_poly.entity_id
_entity_poly.type
_entity_poly.pdbx_seq_one_letter_code
_entity_poly.pdbx_strand_id
1 'polypeptide(L)'
;MVGEIRDLETADISIKAAQTGHLVLSTLHTNDAPTTLTRMRNMGIAPFNIASSVILITAQRLTRRLCPQCKQSHDVPIEALREAGYEEEQLDGSWVLYKAVGCNACNNGYKGRVGIYQVMPISEEMQQIILRDGSALDIAAQAKREGIKSLRESGLDKVRLGVTSLEEVLAVTNL
;
A
#
# COMPACT_ATOMS: atom_id res chain seq x y z
N MET A 1 0.34 -21.46 -7.88
CA MET A 1 -0.40 -20.18 -7.82
C MET A 1 -1.86 -20.49 -7.48
N VAL A 2 -2.41 -19.83 -6.48
CA VAL A 2 -3.83 -19.89 -6.07
C VAL A 2 -4.43 -18.54 -6.46
N GLY A 3 -5.47 -18.54 -7.27
CA GLY A 3 -6.00 -17.29 -7.86
C GLY A 3 -6.41 -16.27 -6.80
N GLU A 4 -7.12 -16.75 -5.76
CA GLU A 4 -7.60 -15.91 -4.66
C GLU A 4 -7.92 -16.78 -3.44
N ILE A 5 -7.66 -16.22 -2.24
CA ILE A 5 -8.07 -16.81 -0.95
C ILE A 5 -9.28 -16.06 -0.43
N ARG A 6 -10.44 -16.72 -0.38
CA ARG A 6 -11.71 -16.15 0.12
C ARG A 6 -12.22 -16.80 1.39
N ASP A 7 -11.80 -18.02 1.65
CA ASP A 7 -12.30 -18.89 2.72
C ASP A 7 -11.18 -19.67 3.41
N LEU A 8 -11.52 -20.28 4.52
CA LEU A 8 -10.60 -21.07 5.32
C LEU A 8 -10.05 -22.28 4.58
N GLU A 9 -10.85 -22.95 3.75
CA GLU A 9 -10.43 -24.17 3.02
C GLU A 9 -9.30 -23.84 2.05
N THR A 10 -9.48 -22.83 1.21
CA THR A 10 -8.45 -22.35 0.26
C THR A 10 -7.20 -21.86 0.97
N ALA A 11 -7.37 -21.16 2.11
CA ALA A 11 -6.28 -20.67 2.91
C ALA A 11 -5.47 -21.83 3.53
N ASP A 12 -6.13 -22.83 4.10
CA ASP A 12 -5.50 -24.00 4.74
C ASP A 12 -4.67 -24.81 3.73
N ILE A 13 -5.22 -25.04 2.53
CA ILE A 13 -4.49 -25.71 1.44
C ILE A 13 -3.25 -24.90 1.04
N SER A 14 -3.37 -23.59 0.91
CA SER A 14 -2.29 -22.69 0.54
C SER A 14 -1.16 -22.71 1.59
N ILE A 15 -1.52 -22.66 2.87
CA ILE A 15 -0.57 -22.70 3.98
C ILE A 15 0.13 -24.06 4.05
N LYS A 16 -0.59 -25.17 3.94
CA LYS A 16 -0.01 -26.52 3.94
C LYS A 16 0.97 -26.70 2.77
N ALA A 17 0.64 -26.17 1.59
CA ALA A 17 1.56 -26.20 0.47
C ALA A 17 2.84 -25.37 0.76
N ALA A 18 2.71 -24.19 1.37
CA ALA A 18 3.85 -23.36 1.76
C ALA A 18 4.73 -24.07 2.81
N GLN A 19 4.13 -24.70 3.81
CA GLN A 19 4.85 -25.44 4.86
C GLN A 19 5.59 -26.67 4.33
N THR A 20 5.16 -27.23 3.20
CA THR A 20 5.87 -28.34 2.52
C THR A 20 6.90 -27.86 1.50
N GLY A 21 7.27 -26.57 1.53
CA GLY A 21 8.36 -26.00 0.73
C GLY A 21 7.97 -25.45 -0.64
N HIS A 22 6.66 -25.35 -0.95
CA HIS A 22 6.22 -24.74 -2.20
C HIS A 22 6.15 -23.22 -2.09
N LEU A 23 6.60 -22.51 -3.12
CA LEU A 23 6.29 -21.08 -3.27
C LEU A 23 4.84 -20.92 -3.66
N VAL A 24 4.05 -20.33 -2.77
CA VAL A 24 2.62 -20.05 -3.01
C VAL A 24 2.43 -18.57 -3.28
N LEU A 25 1.80 -18.25 -4.40
CA LEU A 25 1.37 -16.90 -4.76
C LEU A 25 -0.16 -16.85 -4.82
N SER A 26 -0.77 -15.88 -4.13
CA SER A 26 -2.22 -15.70 -4.12
C SER A 26 -2.60 -14.24 -3.93
N THR A 27 -3.90 -13.95 -4.03
CA THR A 27 -4.48 -12.63 -3.76
C THR A 27 -5.52 -12.70 -2.64
N LEU A 28 -5.66 -11.59 -1.92
CA LEU A 28 -6.74 -11.36 -0.95
C LEU A 28 -7.31 -9.95 -1.18
N HIS A 29 -8.60 -9.80 -0.93
CA HIS A 29 -9.24 -8.48 -0.98
C HIS A 29 -9.11 -7.78 0.37
N THR A 30 -8.13 -6.88 0.47
CA THR A 30 -7.83 -6.07 1.65
C THR A 30 -7.43 -4.66 1.25
N ASN A 31 -7.46 -3.73 2.20
CA ASN A 31 -7.17 -2.34 1.94
C ASN A 31 -5.67 -2.03 1.93
N ASP A 32 -4.91 -2.70 2.80
CA ASP A 32 -3.47 -2.53 2.96
C ASP A 32 -2.81 -3.86 3.40
N ALA A 33 -1.49 -3.86 3.53
CA ALA A 33 -0.76 -5.06 3.92
C ALA A 33 -0.99 -5.48 5.39
N PRO A 34 -1.03 -4.59 6.40
CA PRO A 34 -1.32 -4.97 7.78
C PRO A 34 -2.70 -5.61 7.98
N THR A 35 -3.75 -5.06 7.34
CA THR A 35 -5.11 -5.60 7.46
C THR A 35 -5.28 -6.96 6.80
N THR A 36 -4.38 -7.33 5.87
CA THR A 36 -4.35 -8.67 5.27
C THR A 36 -4.15 -9.75 6.33
N LEU A 37 -3.26 -9.54 7.30
CA LEU A 37 -3.02 -10.48 8.39
C LEU A 37 -4.26 -10.64 9.28
N THR A 38 -4.92 -9.54 9.61
CA THR A 38 -6.20 -9.57 10.34
C THR A 38 -7.27 -10.31 9.54
N ARG A 39 -7.34 -10.11 8.23
CA ARG A 39 -8.28 -10.83 7.37
C ARG A 39 -8.06 -12.33 7.38
N MET A 40 -6.79 -12.77 7.31
CA MET A 40 -6.44 -14.20 7.40
C MET A 40 -6.86 -14.80 8.75
N ARG A 41 -6.63 -14.10 9.86
CA ARG A 41 -7.10 -14.53 11.19
C ARG A 41 -8.63 -14.63 11.27
N ASN A 42 -9.34 -13.64 10.74
CA ASN A 42 -10.81 -13.63 10.70
C ASN A 42 -11.40 -14.77 9.86
N MET A 43 -10.64 -15.30 8.90
CA MET A 43 -11.01 -16.54 8.19
C MET A 43 -10.81 -17.81 9.04
N GLY A 44 -10.23 -17.71 10.23
CA GLY A 44 -9.99 -18.84 11.12
C GLY A 44 -8.60 -19.46 11.01
N ILE A 45 -7.65 -18.81 10.31
CA ILE A 45 -6.27 -19.30 10.23
C ILE A 45 -5.55 -19.01 11.55
N ALA A 46 -4.95 -20.04 12.15
CA ALA A 46 -4.20 -19.90 13.38
C ALA A 46 -3.00 -18.97 13.21
N PRO A 47 -2.72 -18.05 14.18
CA PRO A 47 -1.58 -17.14 14.12
C PRO A 47 -0.24 -17.80 13.82
N PHE A 48 0.01 -18.98 14.39
CA PHE A 48 1.22 -19.75 14.13
C PHE A 48 1.38 -20.13 12.64
N ASN A 49 0.30 -20.53 11.98
CA ASN A 49 0.30 -20.87 10.57
C ASN A 49 0.59 -19.64 9.68
N ILE A 50 0.04 -18.48 10.05
CA ILE A 50 0.32 -17.22 9.36
C ILE A 50 1.81 -16.88 9.51
N ALA A 51 2.30 -16.82 10.75
CA ALA A 51 3.67 -16.42 11.06
C ALA A 51 4.72 -17.34 10.40
N SER A 52 4.45 -18.64 10.28
CA SER A 52 5.38 -19.61 9.70
C SER A 52 5.33 -19.73 8.18
N SER A 53 4.28 -19.21 7.52
CA SER A 53 4.05 -19.45 6.09
C SER A 53 4.05 -18.20 5.24
N VAL A 54 3.61 -17.06 5.80
CA VAL A 54 3.56 -15.80 5.05
C VAL A 54 4.92 -15.11 5.13
N ILE A 55 5.52 -14.88 3.98
CA ILE A 55 6.86 -14.25 3.87
C ILE A 55 6.81 -12.82 3.36
N LEU A 56 5.78 -12.47 2.57
CA LEU A 56 5.64 -11.16 1.94
C LEU A 56 4.17 -10.86 1.67
N ILE A 57 3.76 -9.65 1.97
CA ILE A 57 2.47 -9.11 1.57
C ILE A 57 2.70 -7.85 0.75
N THR A 58 2.07 -7.78 -0.42
CA THR A 58 2.09 -6.58 -1.26
C THR A 58 0.67 -6.05 -1.43
N ALA A 59 0.41 -4.86 -0.91
CA ALA A 59 -0.80 -4.12 -1.23
C ALA A 59 -0.55 -3.16 -2.39
N GLN A 60 -1.57 -2.99 -3.25
CA GLN A 60 -1.48 -2.17 -4.46
C GLN A 60 -2.75 -1.36 -4.68
N ARG A 61 -2.58 -0.12 -5.14
CA ARG A 61 -3.65 0.71 -5.73
C ARG A 61 -3.16 1.33 -7.03
N LEU A 62 -4.09 1.63 -7.94
CA LEU A 62 -3.79 2.35 -9.17
C LEU A 62 -4.30 3.77 -9.06
N THR A 63 -3.44 4.74 -9.39
CA THR A 63 -3.78 6.15 -9.55
C THR A 63 -3.67 6.56 -11.01
N ARG A 64 -4.36 7.62 -11.41
CA ARG A 64 -4.20 8.20 -12.75
C ARG A 64 -2.88 8.99 -12.81
N ARG A 65 -2.19 8.91 -13.93
CA ARG A 65 -0.99 9.72 -14.19
C ARG A 65 -1.37 11.07 -14.73
N LEU A 66 -0.75 12.12 -14.22
CA LEU A 66 -0.86 13.46 -14.79
C LEU A 66 -0.38 13.46 -16.24
N CYS A 67 -1.11 14.17 -17.09
CA CYS A 67 -0.71 14.37 -18.47
C CYS A 67 0.54 15.26 -18.52
N PRO A 68 1.66 14.82 -19.11
CA PRO A 68 2.88 15.61 -19.15
C PRO A 68 2.78 16.87 -19.99
N GLN A 69 1.80 16.94 -20.91
CA GLN A 69 1.61 18.09 -21.79
C GLN A 69 0.84 19.24 -21.17
N CYS A 70 -0.03 18.97 -20.19
CA CYS A 70 -0.92 20.01 -19.66
C CYS A 70 -0.95 20.11 -18.12
N LYS A 71 -0.20 19.29 -17.39
CA LYS A 71 -0.08 19.49 -15.94
C LYS A 71 0.55 20.85 -15.65
N GLN A 72 0.05 21.52 -14.64
CA GLN A 72 0.54 22.81 -14.20
C GLN A 72 0.96 22.76 -12.73
N SER A 73 1.95 23.59 -12.38
CA SER A 73 2.30 23.79 -10.97
C SER A 73 1.08 24.28 -10.18
N HIS A 74 0.99 23.85 -8.96
CA HIS A 74 -0.11 24.14 -8.07
C HIS A 74 0.40 24.40 -6.66
N ASP A 75 0.22 25.63 -6.18
CA ASP A 75 0.58 25.97 -4.83
C ASP A 75 -0.51 25.48 -3.87
N VAL A 76 -0.10 24.77 -2.86
CA VAL A 76 -0.96 24.23 -1.79
C VAL A 76 -0.37 24.70 -0.46
N PRO A 77 -1.21 25.15 0.48
CA PRO A 77 -0.73 25.52 1.82
C PRO A 77 0.03 24.38 2.48
N ILE A 78 1.11 24.72 3.19
CA ILE A 78 1.96 23.72 3.89
C ILE A 78 1.12 22.91 4.87
N GLU A 79 0.14 23.52 5.53
CA GLU A 79 -0.77 22.84 6.45
C GLU A 79 -1.52 21.69 5.77
N ALA A 80 -2.01 21.90 4.54
CA ALA A 80 -2.70 20.86 3.79
C ALA A 80 -1.76 19.72 3.35
N LEU A 81 -0.47 20.01 3.12
CA LEU A 81 0.53 18.99 2.84
C LEU A 81 0.85 18.16 4.08
N ARG A 82 0.94 18.79 5.26
CA ARG A 82 1.08 18.09 6.55
C ARG A 82 -0.12 17.17 6.83
N GLU A 83 -1.34 17.66 6.63
CA GLU A 83 -2.57 16.87 6.76
C GLU A 83 -2.62 15.70 5.77
N ALA A 84 -2.06 15.86 4.58
CA ALA A 84 -1.93 14.79 3.60
C ALA A 84 -0.96 13.68 4.04
N GLY A 85 -0.02 13.98 4.96
CA GLY A 85 0.92 13.02 5.53
C GLY A 85 2.39 13.24 5.17
N TYR A 86 2.76 14.42 4.63
CA TYR A 86 4.16 14.78 4.46
C TYR A 86 4.82 15.13 5.80
N GLU A 87 6.01 14.62 6.01
CA GLU A 87 6.85 14.98 7.15
C GLU A 87 7.59 16.31 6.89
N GLU A 88 8.01 17.00 7.97
CA GLU A 88 8.60 18.35 7.87
C GLU A 88 9.84 18.38 6.98
N GLU A 89 10.68 17.34 7.06
CA GLU A 89 11.89 17.19 6.26
C GLU A 89 11.61 17.07 4.75
N GLN A 90 10.40 16.71 4.38
CA GLN A 90 9.97 16.59 2.98
C GLN A 90 9.43 17.90 2.42
N LEU A 91 9.16 18.89 3.27
CA LEU A 91 8.58 20.20 2.92
C LEU A 91 9.66 21.28 2.74
N ASP A 92 10.82 20.89 2.22
CA ASP A 92 12.01 21.71 2.03
C ASP A 92 11.94 22.69 0.83
N GLY A 93 10.84 22.70 0.08
CA GLY A 93 10.67 23.52 -1.11
C GLY A 93 11.44 23.05 -2.34
N SER A 94 12.11 21.91 -2.30
CA SER A 94 12.91 21.36 -3.41
C SER A 94 12.08 20.79 -4.55
N TRP A 95 10.77 20.63 -4.39
CA TRP A 95 9.86 20.03 -5.36
C TRP A 95 8.58 20.84 -5.55
N VAL A 96 7.91 20.59 -6.68
CA VAL A 96 6.70 21.32 -7.08
C VAL A 96 5.54 20.34 -7.19
N LEU A 97 4.43 20.71 -6.60
CA LEU A 97 3.17 19.99 -6.74
C LEU A 97 2.51 20.34 -8.08
N TYR A 98 1.89 19.36 -8.73
CA TYR A 98 1.21 19.53 -9.99
C TYR A 98 -0.27 19.16 -9.89
N LYS A 99 -1.12 19.91 -10.61
CA LYS A 99 -2.54 19.61 -10.79
C LYS A 99 -2.85 19.21 -12.23
N ALA A 100 -3.94 18.46 -12.38
CA ALA A 100 -4.52 18.14 -13.68
C ALA A 100 -5.23 19.37 -14.26
N VAL A 101 -5.08 19.61 -15.56
CA VAL A 101 -5.76 20.71 -16.27
C VAL A 101 -6.66 20.15 -17.37
N GLY A 102 -6.09 19.47 -18.36
CA GLY A 102 -6.81 18.92 -19.50
C GLY A 102 -6.31 19.50 -20.82
N CYS A 103 -6.24 18.62 -21.83
CA CYS A 103 -5.93 18.99 -23.22
C CYS A 103 -6.45 17.91 -24.18
N ASN A 104 -6.32 18.14 -25.47
CA ASN A 104 -6.79 17.21 -26.51
C ASN A 104 -6.07 15.83 -26.51
N ALA A 105 -4.94 15.70 -25.80
CA ALA A 105 -4.13 14.48 -25.75
C ALA A 105 -4.39 13.61 -24.51
N CYS A 106 -5.33 14.01 -23.64
CA CYS A 106 -5.58 13.35 -22.36
C CYS A 106 -7.07 13.35 -22.00
N ASN A 107 -7.41 12.69 -20.90
CA ASN A 107 -8.76 12.69 -20.33
C ASN A 107 -8.72 13.49 -19.00
N ASN A 108 -9.32 14.69 -18.99
CA ASN A 108 -9.40 15.58 -17.83
C ASN A 108 -8.04 15.78 -17.11
N GLY A 109 -6.96 15.96 -17.88
CA GLY A 109 -5.62 16.19 -17.32
C GLY A 109 -4.86 14.93 -16.96
N TYR A 110 -5.39 13.73 -17.21
CA TYR A 110 -4.75 12.45 -16.90
C TYR A 110 -4.55 11.60 -18.15
N LYS A 111 -3.42 10.88 -18.20
CA LYS A 111 -3.08 9.95 -19.27
C LYS A 111 -2.34 8.73 -18.74
N GLY A 112 -3.02 7.58 -18.76
CA GLY A 112 -2.51 6.33 -18.22
C GLY A 112 -2.64 6.24 -16.69
N ARG A 113 -2.10 5.17 -16.11
CA ARG A 113 -2.15 4.85 -14.68
C ARG A 113 -0.76 4.51 -14.16
N VAL A 114 -0.58 4.64 -12.85
CA VAL A 114 0.61 4.22 -12.14
C VAL A 114 0.21 3.50 -10.86
N GLY A 115 0.94 2.44 -10.53
CA GLY A 115 0.74 1.71 -9.27
C GLY A 115 1.40 2.43 -8.11
N ILE A 116 0.73 2.42 -6.97
CA ILE A 116 1.31 2.69 -5.66
C ILE A 116 1.31 1.39 -4.88
N TYR A 117 2.38 1.13 -4.16
CA TYR A 117 2.63 -0.17 -3.53
C TYR A 117 3.03 0.00 -2.08
N GLN A 118 2.56 -0.92 -1.25
CA GLN A 118 3.11 -1.21 0.06
C GLN A 118 3.67 -2.62 -0.01
N VAL A 119 4.98 -2.78 0.13
CA VAL A 119 5.68 -4.07 0.09
C VAL A 119 6.16 -4.35 1.50
N MET A 120 5.56 -5.34 2.15
CA MET A 120 5.77 -5.66 3.56
C MET A 120 6.30 -7.10 3.70
N PRO A 121 7.62 -7.29 3.76
CA PRO A 121 8.22 -8.55 4.20
C PRO A 121 7.79 -8.85 5.65
N ILE A 122 7.60 -10.11 5.98
CA ILE A 122 7.27 -10.50 7.35
C ILE A 122 8.57 -10.80 8.08
N SER A 123 9.05 -9.83 8.87
CA SER A 123 10.22 -9.95 9.72
C SER A 123 9.97 -10.84 10.94
N GLU A 124 11.04 -11.23 11.65
CA GLU A 124 10.92 -11.97 12.89
C GLU A 124 10.13 -11.20 13.95
N GLU A 125 10.30 -9.88 14.02
CA GLU A 125 9.56 -8.99 14.90
C GLU A 125 8.05 -8.97 14.56
N MET A 126 7.71 -8.94 13.28
CA MET A 126 6.32 -9.04 12.83
C MET A 126 5.73 -10.42 13.15
N GLN A 127 6.49 -11.49 12.98
CA GLN A 127 6.04 -12.83 13.37
C GLN A 127 5.70 -12.91 14.86
N GLN A 128 6.52 -12.29 15.73
CA GLN A 128 6.22 -12.23 17.18
C GLN A 128 4.94 -11.46 17.48
N ILE A 129 4.66 -10.37 16.73
CA ILE A 129 3.41 -9.63 16.86
C ILE A 129 2.22 -10.50 16.43
N ILE A 130 2.35 -11.22 15.31
CA ILE A 130 1.31 -12.12 14.82
C ILE A 130 1.02 -13.23 15.84
N LEU A 131 2.07 -13.86 16.40
CA LEU A 131 1.96 -14.95 17.37
C LEU A 131 1.25 -14.55 18.67
N ARG A 132 1.45 -13.33 19.14
CA ARG A 132 0.76 -12.78 20.32
C ARG A 132 -0.60 -12.16 20.02
N ASP A 133 -1.14 -12.41 18.83
CA ASP A 133 -2.45 -11.92 18.39
C ASP A 133 -2.53 -10.39 18.28
N GLY A 134 -1.40 -9.73 17.93
CA GLY A 134 -1.32 -8.29 17.77
C GLY A 134 -2.28 -7.75 16.70
N SER A 135 -2.68 -6.50 16.84
CA SER A 135 -3.60 -5.83 15.94
C SER A 135 -2.94 -5.40 14.62
N ALA A 136 -3.75 -5.03 13.61
CA ALA A 136 -3.24 -4.40 12.39
C ALA A 136 -2.45 -3.11 12.67
N LEU A 137 -2.82 -2.37 13.74
CA LEU A 137 -2.09 -1.16 14.15
C LEU A 137 -0.71 -1.50 14.69
N ASP A 138 -0.55 -2.59 15.45
CA ASP A 138 0.76 -3.05 15.93
C ASP A 138 1.67 -3.44 14.77
N ILE A 139 1.12 -4.14 13.76
CA ILE A 139 1.83 -4.51 12.54
C ILE A 139 2.22 -3.25 11.74
N ALA A 140 1.30 -2.29 11.58
CA ALA A 140 1.59 -1.03 10.88
C ALA A 140 2.68 -0.21 11.60
N ALA A 141 2.64 -0.15 12.93
CA ALA A 141 3.66 0.50 13.73
C ALA A 141 5.04 -0.18 13.58
N GLN A 142 5.07 -1.52 13.51
CA GLN A 142 6.30 -2.27 13.25
C GLN A 142 6.80 -2.03 11.82
N ALA A 143 5.91 -2.06 10.82
CA ALA A 143 6.25 -1.76 9.43
C ALA A 143 6.91 -0.37 9.31
N LYS A 144 6.34 0.65 9.99
CA LYS A 144 6.93 2.00 10.02
C LYS A 144 8.33 2.00 10.66
N ARG A 145 8.55 1.28 11.77
CA ARG A 145 9.89 1.15 12.39
C ARG A 145 10.92 0.50 11.47
N GLU A 146 10.49 -0.41 10.60
CA GLU A 146 11.31 -1.09 9.60
C GLU A 146 11.48 -0.29 8.29
N GLY A 147 10.93 0.93 8.22
CA GLY A 147 11.02 1.80 7.04
C GLY A 147 10.14 1.36 5.87
N ILE A 148 9.14 0.50 6.12
CA ILE A 148 8.19 0.06 5.11
C ILE A 148 7.14 1.13 4.91
N LYS A 149 7.12 1.73 3.72
CA LYS A 149 6.16 2.77 3.36
C LYS A 149 4.75 2.22 3.26
N SER A 150 3.78 2.95 3.79
CA SER A 150 2.35 2.72 3.55
C SER A 150 1.99 3.02 2.08
N LEU A 151 0.78 2.62 1.66
CA LEU A 151 0.26 3.00 0.33
C LEU A 151 0.22 4.52 0.16
N ARG A 152 -0.17 5.26 1.20
CA ARG A 152 -0.21 6.72 1.17
C ARG A 152 1.18 7.33 0.97
N GLU A 153 2.16 6.96 1.77
CA GLU A 153 3.54 7.44 1.65
C GLU A 153 4.14 7.12 0.27
N SER A 154 3.90 5.90 -0.25
CA SER A 154 4.28 5.52 -1.61
C SER A 154 3.60 6.38 -2.69
N GLY A 155 2.34 6.75 -2.48
CA GLY A 155 1.60 7.67 -3.35
C GLY A 155 2.15 9.10 -3.28
N LEU A 156 2.42 9.60 -2.10
CA LEU A 156 2.98 10.94 -1.86
C LEU A 156 4.37 11.10 -2.51
N ASP A 157 5.20 10.06 -2.53
CA ASP A 157 6.44 10.07 -3.30
C ASP A 157 6.20 10.30 -4.79
N LYS A 158 5.15 9.70 -5.37
CA LYS A 158 4.81 9.90 -6.77
C LYS A 158 4.23 11.27 -7.07
N VAL A 159 3.60 11.91 -6.08
CA VAL A 159 3.19 13.32 -6.17
C VAL A 159 4.43 14.23 -6.21
N ARG A 160 5.41 14.01 -5.34
CA ARG A 160 6.69 14.75 -5.35
C ARG A 160 7.42 14.63 -6.70
N LEU A 161 7.35 13.47 -7.33
CA LEU A 161 7.91 13.24 -8.66
C LEU A 161 7.07 13.83 -9.79
N GLY A 162 5.93 14.46 -9.50
CA GLY A 162 5.02 15.03 -10.50
C GLY A 162 4.39 14.00 -11.42
N VAL A 163 4.27 12.75 -10.98
CA VAL A 163 3.70 11.62 -11.74
C VAL A 163 2.18 11.57 -11.62
N THR A 164 1.65 11.86 -10.43
CA THR A 164 0.22 11.92 -10.13
C THR A 164 -0.12 13.16 -9.31
N SER A 165 -1.40 13.44 -9.11
CA SER A 165 -1.83 14.56 -8.26
C SER A 165 -2.08 14.12 -6.83
N LEU A 166 -2.05 15.07 -5.89
CA LEU A 166 -2.37 14.83 -4.49
C LEU A 166 -3.79 14.29 -4.33
N GLU A 167 -4.75 14.87 -5.04
CA GLU A 167 -6.16 14.45 -5.04
C GLU A 167 -6.33 12.96 -5.37
N GLU A 168 -5.60 12.47 -6.38
CA GLU A 168 -5.66 11.07 -6.77
C GLU A 168 -5.14 10.14 -5.66
N VAL A 169 -4.03 10.51 -5.02
CA VAL A 169 -3.48 9.71 -3.93
C VAL A 169 -4.41 9.69 -2.73
N LEU A 170 -4.95 10.84 -2.35
CA LEU A 170 -5.91 10.94 -1.24
C LEU A 170 -7.17 10.10 -1.54
N ALA A 171 -7.72 10.19 -2.75
CA ALA A 171 -8.93 9.46 -3.15
C ALA A 171 -8.77 7.94 -3.04
N VAL A 172 -7.59 7.38 -3.37
CA VAL A 172 -7.38 5.91 -3.36
C VAL A 172 -6.78 5.38 -2.06
N THR A 173 -6.36 6.26 -1.14
CA THR A 173 -5.75 5.90 0.14
C THR A 173 -6.55 6.38 1.37
N ASN A 174 -7.62 7.14 1.20
CA ASN A 174 -8.61 7.42 2.25
C ASN A 174 -9.57 6.23 2.34
N LEU A 175 -9.26 5.30 3.21
CA LEU A 175 -10.03 4.09 3.47
C LEU A 175 -10.44 4.03 4.93
#